data_cde3bb11a30823535ccf1f87bc8a66f9
#
_entry.id   cde3bb11a30823535ccf1f87bc8a66f9
#
_cell.length_a   1.000
_cell.length_b   1.000
_cell.length_c   1.000
_cell.angle_alpha   90.00
_cell.angle_beta   90.00
_cell.angle_gamma   90.00
#
_symmetry.space_group_name_H-M   'P 1'
#
loop_
_entity.id
_entity.type
_entity.pdbx_description
1 polymer ?
#
loop_
_entity_poly.entity_id
_entity_poly.type
_entity_poly.pdbx_seq_one_letter_code
_entity_poly.pdbx_strand_id
1 'polypeptide(L)'
;MLRFMSLSSGSCGNCYYLESQEGAGQRHAVLIDAGVSLRRLKTILSANGLDENSFSAVLVTHDHMDHIRSLASYCKKLRKPVYATPELHAALSAHAFGSPFLGQCRKELVEGEWNDIAGFRVKYFIVPHDATQTVGYYIQTSEHKFVIMTDIGRMTEEAVSYSSEADTVVIEANYDMDMLIAGPYTHELKMRICQGHGHLSNDECAVAIRRFWHPGLKNIFLCHLSEHNNTPELAYNAAKSALTSAGVGDGVVNLRALPRQTPSPMFML
;
A
#
# COMPACT_ATOMS: atom_id res chain seq x y z
N MET A 1 -17.47 -7.31 7.13
CA MET A 1 -17.19 -7.24 5.68
C MET A 1 -16.15 -6.14 5.42
N LEU A 2 -15.07 -6.44 4.68
CA LEU A 2 -14.02 -5.49 4.33
C LEU A 2 -14.10 -5.16 2.82
N ARG A 3 -13.88 -3.88 2.44
CA ARG A 3 -13.83 -3.43 1.04
C ARG A 3 -12.52 -2.70 0.77
N PHE A 4 -11.92 -2.98 -0.37
CA PHE A 4 -10.65 -2.38 -0.78
C PHE A 4 -10.72 -1.83 -2.20
N MET A 5 -10.09 -0.68 -2.43
CA MET A 5 -9.93 -0.09 -3.77
C MET A 5 -8.59 0.65 -3.85
N SER A 6 -7.81 0.34 -4.88
CA SER A 6 -6.68 1.18 -5.26
C SER A 6 -7.18 2.34 -6.10
N LEU A 7 -6.94 3.57 -5.68
CA LEU A 7 -7.27 4.76 -6.46
C LEU A 7 -6.16 5.06 -7.48
N SER A 8 -4.96 4.64 -7.17
CA SER A 8 -3.75 4.70 -7.99
C SER A 8 -2.64 3.92 -7.29
N SER A 9 -1.76 3.25 -8.02
CA SER A 9 -0.70 2.41 -7.48
C SER A 9 0.54 2.43 -8.36
N GLY A 10 1.41 3.43 -8.16
CA GLY A 10 2.65 3.60 -8.91
C GLY A 10 3.25 4.99 -8.78
N SER A 11 4.41 5.25 -9.36
CA SER A 11 5.19 6.51 -9.25
C SER A 11 4.44 7.78 -9.67
N CYS A 12 3.28 7.65 -10.34
CA CYS A 12 2.39 8.77 -10.64
C CYS A 12 1.49 9.17 -9.47
N GLY A 13 1.44 8.38 -8.41
CA GLY A 13 0.70 8.63 -7.18
C GLY A 13 0.12 7.36 -6.60
N ASN A 14 0.23 7.22 -5.29
CA ASN A 14 -0.27 6.08 -4.53
C ASN A 14 -1.38 6.56 -3.58
N CYS A 15 -2.49 5.85 -3.59
CA CYS A 15 -3.59 6.09 -2.65
C CYS A 15 -4.52 4.89 -2.67
N TYR A 16 -4.83 4.36 -1.49
CA TYR A 16 -5.70 3.19 -1.35
C TYR A 16 -6.82 3.51 -0.36
N TYR A 17 -8.01 3.00 -0.66
CA TYR A 17 -9.20 3.13 0.18
C TYR A 17 -9.50 1.77 0.80
N LEU A 18 -9.61 1.73 2.13
CA LEU A 18 -9.97 0.55 2.88
C LEU A 18 -11.17 0.87 3.75
N GLU A 19 -12.26 0.11 3.61
CA GLU A 19 -13.50 0.30 4.37
C GLU A 19 -13.93 -1.00 5.04
N SER A 20 -14.28 -0.92 6.31
CA SER A 20 -14.94 -1.96 7.08
C SER A 20 -16.39 -1.60 7.34
N GLN A 21 -17.27 -2.55 7.20
CA GLN A 21 -18.66 -2.44 7.62
C GLN A 21 -18.94 -3.48 8.70
N GLU A 22 -19.23 -3.01 9.91
CA GLU A 22 -19.62 -3.85 11.04
C GLU A 22 -21.14 -3.81 11.22
N GLY A 23 -21.74 -5.00 11.30
CA GLY A 23 -23.19 -5.14 11.51
C GLY A 23 -24.06 -4.42 10.50
N ALA A 24 -25.24 -3.95 10.92
CA ALA A 24 -26.30 -3.42 10.04
C ALA A 24 -26.09 -1.95 9.61
N GLY A 25 -24.92 -1.32 9.78
CA GLY A 25 -24.87 0.05 9.28
C GLY A 25 -23.65 0.93 9.52
N GLN A 26 -22.78 0.64 10.47
CA GLN A 26 -21.64 1.53 10.72
C GLN A 26 -20.48 1.20 9.77
N ARG A 27 -20.14 2.18 8.91
CA ARG A 27 -19.00 2.08 7.99
C ARG A 27 -17.84 2.88 8.55
N HIS A 28 -16.67 2.26 8.53
CA HIS A 28 -15.41 2.87 8.92
C HIS A 28 -14.45 2.77 7.76
N ALA A 29 -13.79 3.86 7.39
CA ALA A 29 -12.82 3.79 6.32
C ALA A 29 -11.61 4.69 6.58
N VAL A 30 -10.49 4.28 5.98
CA VAL A 30 -9.23 5.02 5.98
C VAL A 30 -8.69 5.11 4.54
N LEU A 31 -7.91 6.14 4.28
CA LEU A 31 -6.99 6.19 3.14
C LEU A 31 -5.61 5.75 3.58
N ILE A 32 -4.90 5.05 2.71
CA ILE A 32 -3.49 4.79 2.85
C ILE A 32 -2.80 5.56 1.73
N ASP A 33 -1.93 6.48 2.13
CA ASP A 33 -1.26 7.49 1.31
C ASP A 33 -2.16 8.55 0.64
N ALA A 34 -1.54 9.66 0.25
CA ALA A 34 -2.16 10.85 -0.31
C ALA A 34 -1.44 11.35 -1.58
N GLY A 35 -1.00 10.40 -2.43
CA GLY A 35 -0.34 10.69 -3.71
C GLY A 35 -1.29 11.16 -4.81
N VAL A 36 -2.59 10.97 -4.65
CA VAL A 36 -3.63 11.38 -5.60
C VAL A 36 -4.15 12.78 -5.27
N SER A 37 -4.31 13.64 -6.29
CA SER A 37 -4.84 14.99 -6.05
C SER A 37 -6.25 14.97 -5.46
N LEU A 38 -6.56 15.98 -4.62
CA LEU A 38 -7.88 16.07 -3.98
C LEU A 38 -9.03 16.08 -5.00
N ARG A 39 -8.82 16.73 -6.15
CA ARG A 39 -9.82 16.72 -7.24
C ARG A 39 -10.06 15.31 -7.74
N ARG A 40 -8.99 14.56 -8.02
CA ARG A 40 -9.08 13.19 -8.51
C ARG A 40 -9.66 12.25 -7.47
N LEU A 41 -9.25 12.40 -6.19
CA LEU A 41 -9.84 11.66 -5.08
C LEU A 41 -11.38 11.80 -5.08
N LYS A 42 -11.89 13.05 -5.09
CA LYS A 42 -13.33 13.32 -5.09
C LYS A 42 -14.04 12.70 -6.30
N THR A 43 -13.44 12.81 -7.48
CA THR A 43 -14.00 12.21 -8.70
C THR A 43 -14.12 10.69 -8.59
N ILE A 44 -13.06 10.01 -8.10
CA ILE A 44 -13.09 8.54 -7.95
C ILE A 44 -14.07 8.11 -6.86
N LEU A 45 -14.07 8.78 -5.71
CA LEU A 45 -15.03 8.49 -4.64
C LEU A 45 -16.48 8.64 -5.12
N SER A 46 -16.81 9.77 -5.77
CA SER A 46 -18.15 10.03 -6.31
C SER A 46 -18.59 8.98 -7.33
N ALA A 47 -17.70 8.53 -8.22
CA ALA A 47 -17.98 7.47 -9.18
C ALA A 47 -18.32 6.10 -8.51
N ASN A 48 -17.94 5.94 -7.23
CA ASN A 48 -18.23 4.75 -6.42
C ASN A 48 -19.33 4.99 -5.37
N GLY A 49 -20.09 6.09 -5.47
CA GLY A 49 -21.14 6.44 -4.51
C GLY A 49 -20.61 6.86 -3.14
N LEU A 50 -19.35 7.33 -3.08
CA LEU A 50 -18.65 7.79 -1.89
C LEU A 50 -18.32 9.28 -1.99
N ASP A 51 -17.96 9.89 -0.88
CA ASP A 51 -17.50 11.28 -0.80
C ASP A 51 -16.32 11.44 0.17
N GLU A 52 -15.91 12.68 0.43
CA GLU A 52 -14.84 12.97 1.39
C GLU A 52 -15.18 12.69 2.85
N ASN A 53 -16.44 12.43 3.17
CA ASN A 53 -16.88 12.02 4.51
C ASN A 53 -16.88 10.50 4.67
N SER A 54 -16.73 9.77 3.58
CA SER A 54 -16.72 8.32 3.58
C SER A 54 -15.46 7.71 4.19
N PHE A 55 -14.45 8.50 4.54
CA PHE A 55 -13.28 8.05 5.30
C PHE A 55 -12.94 9.01 6.45
N SER A 56 -12.28 8.51 7.47
CA SER A 56 -12.08 9.24 8.74
C SER A 56 -10.62 9.56 9.04
N ALA A 57 -9.66 8.91 8.37
CA ALA A 57 -8.24 9.09 8.61
C ALA A 57 -7.41 8.80 7.37
N VAL A 58 -6.15 9.27 7.38
CA VAL A 58 -5.11 8.94 6.39
C VAL A 58 -3.95 8.29 7.14
N LEU A 59 -3.50 7.13 6.66
CA LEU A 59 -2.27 6.47 7.08
C LEU A 59 -1.20 6.80 6.04
N VAL A 60 0.02 7.13 6.45
CA VAL A 60 1.13 7.46 5.52
C VAL A 60 2.21 6.40 5.65
N THR A 61 2.61 5.81 4.52
CA THR A 61 3.62 4.74 4.49
C THR A 61 5.04 5.29 4.54
N HIS A 62 5.33 6.35 3.78
CA HIS A 62 6.64 7.02 3.73
C HIS A 62 6.55 8.42 3.08
N ASP A 63 7.68 9.13 3.00
CA ASP A 63 7.73 10.55 2.63
C ASP A 63 8.07 10.83 1.15
N HIS A 64 8.03 9.84 0.26
CA HIS A 64 8.19 10.09 -1.18
C HIS A 64 7.00 10.84 -1.77
N MET A 65 7.28 11.70 -2.74
CA MET A 65 6.31 12.63 -3.32
C MET A 65 5.09 11.96 -3.95
N ASP A 66 5.22 10.79 -4.52
CA ASP A 66 4.11 10.03 -5.09
C ASP A 66 3.18 9.42 -4.02
N HIS A 67 3.57 9.45 -2.76
CA HIS A 67 2.75 9.07 -1.60
C HIS A 67 2.16 10.26 -0.86
N ILE A 68 2.83 11.43 -0.87
CA ILE A 68 2.45 12.56 -0.01
C ILE A 68 2.15 13.86 -0.73
N ARG A 69 2.29 13.94 -2.07
CA ARG A 69 2.17 15.22 -2.84
C ARG A 69 0.88 16.00 -2.57
N SER A 70 -0.20 15.32 -2.17
CA SER A 70 -1.50 15.95 -1.91
C SER A 70 -1.85 16.03 -0.44
N LEU A 71 -0.99 15.53 0.45
CA LEU A 71 -1.24 15.45 1.90
C LEU A 71 -1.57 16.81 2.49
N ALA A 72 -0.81 17.86 2.15
CA ALA A 72 -1.09 19.23 2.60
C ALA A 72 -2.49 19.72 2.18
N SER A 73 -2.91 19.39 0.96
CA SER A 73 -4.26 19.73 0.47
C SER A 73 -5.34 18.96 1.23
N TYR A 74 -5.09 17.69 1.59
CA TYR A 74 -5.99 16.89 2.40
C TYR A 74 -6.10 17.50 3.82
N CYS A 75 -4.97 17.78 4.47
CA CYS A 75 -4.96 18.45 5.78
C CYS A 75 -5.71 19.77 5.76
N LYS A 76 -5.42 20.66 4.78
CA LYS A 76 -6.03 21.98 4.65
C LYS A 76 -7.53 21.93 4.41
N LYS A 77 -8.00 21.04 3.55
CA LYS A 77 -9.38 21.04 3.04
C LYS A 77 -10.27 20.03 3.73
N LEU A 78 -9.74 18.86 4.09
CA LEU A 78 -10.52 17.78 4.70
C LEU A 78 -10.36 17.72 6.22
N ARG A 79 -9.23 18.20 6.74
CA ARG A 79 -8.91 18.25 8.18
C ARG A 79 -9.02 16.86 8.86
N LYS A 80 -8.71 15.81 8.10
CA LYS A 80 -8.72 14.44 8.62
C LYS A 80 -7.43 14.17 9.40
N PRO A 81 -7.46 13.35 10.47
CA PRO A 81 -6.27 12.87 11.14
C PRO A 81 -5.32 12.16 10.16
N VAL A 82 -4.03 12.45 10.29
CA VAL A 82 -2.94 11.84 9.54
C VAL A 82 -2.09 11.04 10.52
N TYR A 83 -2.09 9.74 10.36
CA TYR A 83 -1.34 8.81 11.19
C TYR A 83 -0.02 8.44 10.50
N ALA A 84 1.06 8.60 11.21
CA ALA A 84 2.42 8.22 10.81
C ALA A 84 3.28 8.00 12.05
N THR A 85 4.46 7.41 11.88
CA THR A 85 5.43 7.29 12.97
C THR A 85 5.98 8.65 13.37
N PRO A 86 6.57 8.81 14.56
CA PRO A 86 7.22 10.06 14.97
C PRO A 86 8.30 10.53 13.98
N GLU A 87 9.15 9.59 13.49
CA GLU A 87 10.19 9.86 12.50
C GLU A 87 9.60 10.38 11.19
N LEU A 88 8.58 9.71 10.70
CA LEU A 88 7.93 10.09 9.45
C LEU A 88 7.23 11.44 9.60
N HIS A 89 6.60 11.73 10.73
CA HIS A 89 6.04 13.05 11.01
C HIS A 89 7.10 14.15 11.05
N ALA A 90 8.30 13.88 11.56
CA ALA A 90 9.40 14.83 11.51
C ALA A 90 9.81 15.13 10.06
N ALA A 91 9.97 14.10 9.23
CA ALA A 91 10.26 14.24 7.80
C ALA A 91 9.15 15.02 7.06
N LEU A 92 7.89 14.63 7.24
CA LEU A 92 6.73 15.32 6.63
C LEU A 92 6.65 16.81 7.02
N SER A 93 7.04 17.15 8.24
CA SER A 93 7.05 18.53 8.73
C SER A 93 8.18 19.36 8.11
N ALA A 94 9.27 18.72 7.66
CA ALA A 94 10.37 19.37 6.95
C ALA A 94 10.02 19.72 5.49
N HIS A 95 9.01 19.07 4.90
CA HIS A 95 8.54 19.43 3.57
C HIS A 95 7.82 20.79 3.61
N ALA A 96 8.31 21.76 2.82
CA ALA A 96 7.83 23.13 2.80
C ALA A 96 6.32 23.29 2.53
N PHE A 97 5.70 22.34 1.80
CA PHE A 97 4.27 22.36 1.49
C PHE A 97 3.40 21.73 2.59
N GLY A 98 3.96 20.88 3.47
CA GLY A 98 3.21 20.14 4.50
C GLY A 98 3.05 20.91 5.81
N SER A 99 4.07 21.65 6.17
CA SER A 99 4.28 22.26 7.48
C SER A 99 3.08 23.03 8.07
N PRO A 100 2.38 23.94 7.36
CA PRO A 100 1.36 24.79 8.01
C PRO A 100 0.07 24.04 8.39
N PHE A 101 -0.23 22.91 7.73
CA PHE A 101 -1.52 22.22 7.87
C PHE A 101 -1.39 20.87 8.57
N LEU A 102 -0.23 20.22 8.46
CA LEU A 102 0.01 18.89 9.00
C LEU A 102 -0.11 18.88 10.53
N GLY A 103 0.40 19.90 11.22
CA GLY A 103 0.40 19.98 12.68
C GLY A 103 -1.00 19.85 13.30
N GLN A 104 -2.04 20.34 12.61
CA GLN A 104 -3.43 20.23 13.07
C GLN A 104 -4.04 18.85 12.86
N CYS A 105 -3.46 18.07 11.95
CA CYS A 105 -3.94 16.73 11.57
C CYS A 105 -3.08 15.61 12.17
N ARG A 106 -1.89 15.92 12.69
CA ARG A 106 -0.89 14.96 13.17
C ARG A 106 -1.45 14.04 14.24
N LYS A 107 -1.27 12.74 14.04
CA LYS A 107 -1.47 11.66 15.01
C LYS A 107 -0.31 10.69 14.91
N GLU A 108 0.32 10.37 16.02
CA GLU A 108 1.45 9.46 16.06
C GLU A 108 0.99 8.02 16.25
N LEU A 109 1.66 7.11 15.53
CA LEU A 109 1.54 5.68 15.73
C LEU A 109 2.52 5.25 16.83
N VAL A 110 2.09 4.33 17.68
CA VAL A 110 2.93 3.76 18.75
C VAL A 110 3.51 2.44 18.25
N GLU A 111 4.83 2.33 18.34
CA GLU A 111 5.57 1.14 17.89
C GLU A 111 5.20 -0.10 18.73
N GLY A 112 5.05 -1.23 18.06
CA GLY A 112 4.75 -2.52 18.72
C GLY A 112 3.34 -2.64 19.28
N GLU A 113 2.59 -1.54 19.39
CA GLU A 113 1.26 -1.53 19.97
C GLU A 113 0.16 -1.54 18.90
N TRP A 114 -1.04 -1.90 19.31
CA TRP A 114 -2.22 -1.72 18.50
C TRP A 114 -2.70 -0.28 18.58
N ASN A 115 -2.84 0.36 17.43
CA ASN A 115 -3.40 1.70 17.29
C ASN A 115 -4.85 1.58 16.80
N ASP A 116 -5.80 2.08 17.59
CA ASP A 116 -7.22 2.10 17.21
C ASP A 116 -7.51 3.30 16.32
N ILE A 117 -7.77 3.07 15.04
CA ILE A 117 -7.92 4.11 14.03
C ILE A 117 -9.20 3.89 13.25
N ALA A 118 -10.18 4.76 13.44
CA ALA A 118 -11.43 4.73 12.66
C ALA A 118 -12.06 3.32 12.57
N GLY A 119 -12.13 2.61 13.69
CA GLY A 119 -12.71 1.25 13.77
C GLY A 119 -11.80 0.12 13.31
N PHE A 120 -10.57 0.42 12.94
CA PHE A 120 -9.53 -0.57 12.64
C PHE A 120 -8.52 -0.67 13.78
N ARG A 121 -8.01 -1.86 14.02
CA ARG A 121 -6.79 -2.08 14.83
C ARG A 121 -5.61 -2.14 13.88
N VAL A 122 -4.66 -1.24 14.04
CA VAL A 122 -3.53 -1.05 13.13
C VAL A 122 -2.22 -1.24 13.88
N LYS A 123 -1.34 -2.08 13.33
CA LYS A 123 0.09 -2.10 13.64
C LYS A 123 0.86 -1.68 12.40
N TYR A 124 2.01 -1.04 12.59
CA TYR A 124 2.97 -0.83 11.52
C TYR A 124 4.21 -1.69 11.75
N PHE A 125 4.91 -1.97 10.69
CA PHE A 125 6.21 -2.61 10.71
C PHE A 125 7.14 -1.93 9.70
N ILE A 126 8.43 -1.84 10.05
CA ILE A 126 9.41 -1.15 9.21
C ILE A 126 9.85 -2.06 8.08
N VAL A 127 9.92 -1.51 6.87
CA VAL A 127 10.45 -2.16 5.68
C VAL A 127 11.59 -1.32 5.08
N PRO A 128 12.64 -1.97 4.53
CA PRO A 128 13.74 -1.25 3.88
C PRO A 128 13.27 -0.57 2.59
N HIS A 129 13.50 0.73 2.50
CA HIS A 129 13.31 1.53 1.29
C HIS A 129 14.18 2.79 1.38
N ASP A 130 14.41 3.48 0.26
CA ASP A 130 15.27 4.66 0.17
C ASP A 130 14.55 5.97 0.54
N ALA A 131 13.74 5.94 1.58
CA ALA A 131 13.04 7.06 2.19
C ALA A 131 13.53 7.29 3.63
N THR A 132 13.05 8.34 4.30
CA THR A 132 13.38 8.62 5.69
C THR A 132 13.04 7.44 6.60
N GLN A 133 11.84 6.92 6.45
CA GLN A 133 11.36 5.68 7.03
C GLN A 133 10.21 5.18 6.17
N THR A 134 10.15 3.87 5.92
CA THR A 134 9.03 3.24 5.21
C THR A 134 8.40 2.18 6.09
N VAL A 135 7.08 2.19 6.15
CA VAL A 135 6.31 1.22 6.94
C VAL A 135 5.28 0.49 6.09
N GLY A 136 5.12 -0.79 6.37
CA GLY A 136 3.92 -1.54 6.02
C GLY A 136 2.91 -1.47 7.16
N TYR A 137 1.65 -1.77 6.85
CA TYR A 137 0.57 -1.82 7.82
C TYR A 137 -0.04 -3.22 7.91
N TYR A 138 -0.22 -3.68 9.15
CA TYR A 138 -1.07 -4.83 9.48
C TYR A 138 -2.35 -4.30 10.12
N ILE A 139 -3.47 -4.48 9.42
CA ILE A 139 -4.77 -3.90 9.75
C ILE A 139 -5.74 -5.02 10.05
N GLN A 140 -6.36 -4.98 11.23
CA GLN A 140 -7.29 -6.00 11.68
C GLN A 140 -8.67 -5.41 11.94
N THR A 141 -9.69 -6.12 11.47
CA THR A 141 -11.09 -5.98 11.91
C THR A 141 -11.49 -7.22 12.73
N SER A 142 -12.75 -7.29 13.17
CA SER A 142 -13.28 -8.49 13.83
C SER A 142 -13.22 -9.77 12.97
N GLU A 143 -13.24 -9.62 11.64
CA GLU A 143 -13.41 -10.75 10.70
C GLU A 143 -12.30 -10.87 9.67
N HIS A 144 -11.37 -9.90 9.57
CA HIS A 144 -10.40 -9.84 8.48
C HIS A 144 -9.05 -9.26 8.91
N LYS A 145 -7.99 -9.88 8.46
CA LYS A 145 -6.59 -9.44 8.61
C LYS A 145 -6.05 -9.00 7.25
N PHE A 146 -5.60 -7.78 7.16
CA PHE A 146 -5.15 -7.14 5.92
C PHE A 146 -3.72 -6.61 6.11
N VAL A 147 -2.84 -6.93 5.17
CA VAL A 147 -1.47 -6.40 5.12
C VAL A 147 -1.28 -5.57 3.87
N ILE A 148 -0.64 -4.42 3.99
CA ILE A 148 -0.22 -3.61 2.86
C ILE A 148 1.22 -3.13 3.03
N MET A 149 2.04 -3.32 2.01
CA MET A 149 3.42 -2.85 1.88
C MET A 149 3.69 -2.49 0.42
N THR A 150 3.86 -1.21 0.15
CA THR A 150 3.88 -0.66 -1.22
C THR A 150 5.27 -0.56 -1.80
N ASP A 151 6.17 0.08 -1.08
CA ASP A 151 7.54 0.36 -1.49
C ASP A 151 8.47 -0.38 -0.53
N ILE A 152 9.04 -1.43 -1.03
CA ILE A 152 9.80 -2.37 -0.20
C ILE A 152 11.01 -2.90 -0.97
N GLY A 153 12.20 -2.59 -0.51
CA GLY A 153 13.43 -3.07 -1.14
C GLY A 153 13.70 -4.55 -0.88
N ARG A 154 13.20 -5.09 0.22
CA ARG A 154 13.28 -6.54 0.56
C ARG A 154 12.29 -6.89 1.65
N MET A 155 11.83 -8.15 1.65
CA MET A 155 11.00 -8.68 2.73
C MET A 155 11.78 -8.81 4.04
N THR A 156 11.18 -8.34 5.13
CA THR A 156 11.66 -8.57 6.50
C THR A 156 10.96 -9.78 7.12
N GLU A 157 11.54 -10.36 8.19
CA GLU A 157 10.91 -11.46 8.92
C GLU A 157 9.57 -11.02 9.53
N GLU A 158 9.47 -9.78 9.99
CA GLU A 158 8.25 -9.22 10.54
C GLU A 158 7.16 -9.07 9.46
N ALA A 159 7.51 -8.58 8.26
CA ALA A 159 6.60 -8.50 7.13
C ALA A 159 6.08 -9.88 6.71
N VAL A 160 6.96 -10.90 6.70
CA VAL A 160 6.56 -12.29 6.44
C VAL A 160 5.63 -12.81 7.54
N SER A 161 5.94 -12.54 8.80
CA SER A 161 5.12 -12.98 9.94
C SER A 161 3.69 -12.46 9.85
N TYR A 162 3.51 -11.15 9.66
CA TYR A 162 2.17 -10.56 9.50
C TYR A 162 1.44 -11.07 8.24
N SER A 163 2.17 -11.22 7.14
CA SER A 163 1.58 -11.72 5.88
C SER A 163 1.15 -13.19 5.99
N SER A 164 1.84 -14.00 6.82
CA SER A 164 1.50 -15.41 7.08
C SER A 164 0.23 -15.61 7.91
N GLU A 165 -0.34 -14.55 8.43
CA GLU A 165 -1.61 -14.57 9.17
C GLU A 165 -2.74 -13.85 8.43
N ALA A 166 -2.44 -13.18 7.32
CA ALA A 166 -3.36 -12.27 6.66
C ALA A 166 -4.34 -12.99 5.73
N ASP A 167 -5.60 -12.54 5.71
CA ASP A 167 -6.57 -12.96 4.69
C ASP A 167 -6.31 -12.27 3.35
N THR A 168 -5.72 -11.07 3.37
CA THR A 168 -5.40 -10.26 2.19
C THR A 168 -4.03 -9.61 2.35
N VAL A 169 -3.20 -9.72 1.31
CA VAL A 169 -1.90 -9.07 1.23
C VAL A 169 -1.83 -8.19 -0.02
N VAL A 170 -1.50 -6.91 0.17
CA VAL A 170 -1.09 -5.99 -0.90
C VAL A 170 0.42 -5.84 -0.82
N ILE A 171 1.12 -6.26 -1.87
CA ILE A 171 2.59 -6.32 -1.90
C ILE A 171 3.13 -5.74 -3.20
N GLU A 172 4.26 -5.08 -3.11
CA GLU A 172 4.96 -4.55 -4.28
C GLU A 172 5.42 -5.67 -5.24
N ALA A 173 5.26 -5.41 -6.54
CA ALA A 173 5.91 -6.12 -7.63
C ALA A 173 6.35 -5.08 -8.66
N ASN A 174 7.46 -4.40 -8.37
CA ASN A 174 7.80 -3.17 -9.08
C ASN A 174 8.35 -3.44 -10.47
N TYR A 175 9.35 -4.31 -10.60
CA TYR A 175 10.05 -4.48 -11.86
C TYR A 175 10.29 -5.95 -12.24
N ASP A 176 10.34 -6.17 -13.53
CA ASP A 176 10.91 -7.35 -14.16
C ASP A 176 12.40 -7.11 -14.38
N MET A 177 13.26 -8.09 -14.02
CA MET A 177 14.70 -7.91 -14.05
C MET A 177 15.22 -7.72 -15.48
N ASP A 178 14.71 -8.47 -16.46
CA ASP A 178 15.16 -8.39 -17.84
C ASP A 178 14.75 -7.02 -18.44
N MET A 179 13.53 -6.56 -18.16
CA MET A 179 13.08 -5.23 -18.58
C MET A 179 13.91 -4.12 -17.92
N LEU A 180 14.26 -4.24 -16.64
CA LEU A 180 15.10 -3.25 -15.95
C LEU A 180 16.50 -3.20 -16.58
N ILE A 181 17.11 -4.36 -16.86
CA ILE A 181 18.45 -4.43 -17.47
C ILE A 181 18.42 -3.82 -18.88
N ALA A 182 17.45 -4.19 -19.71
CA ALA A 182 17.30 -3.72 -21.08
C ALA A 182 16.75 -2.27 -21.19
N GLY A 183 16.11 -1.79 -20.13
CA GLY A 183 15.39 -0.50 -20.11
C GLY A 183 16.32 0.72 -20.20
N PRO A 184 15.72 1.92 -20.44
CA PRO A 184 16.45 3.14 -20.74
C PRO A 184 17.11 3.82 -19.54
N TYR A 185 16.96 3.28 -18.33
CA TYR A 185 17.49 3.88 -17.11
C TYR A 185 19.01 3.83 -17.06
N THR A 186 19.63 4.82 -16.43
CA THR A 186 21.07 4.83 -16.19
C THR A 186 21.48 3.66 -15.29
N HIS A 187 22.72 3.21 -15.39
CA HIS A 187 23.24 2.13 -14.55
C HIS A 187 23.06 2.45 -13.06
N GLU A 188 23.34 3.68 -12.67
CA GLU A 188 23.20 4.16 -11.28
C GLU A 188 21.74 4.01 -10.79
N LEU A 189 20.75 4.42 -11.60
CA LEU A 189 19.34 4.28 -11.25
C LEU A 189 18.91 2.80 -11.18
N LYS A 190 19.38 1.96 -12.11
CA LYS A 190 19.12 0.51 -12.06
C LYS A 190 19.66 -0.11 -10.77
N MET A 191 20.89 0.23 -10.40
CA MET A 191 21.48 -0.24 -9.14
C MET A 191 20.70 0.23 -7.92
N ARG A 192 20.30 1.51 -7.86
CA ARG A 192 19.44 2.03 -6.80
C ARG A 192 18.13 1.24 -6.66
N ILE A 193 17.50 0.87 -7.77
CA ILE A 193 16.23 0.13 -7.77
C ILE A 193 16.43 -1.28 -7.18
N CYS A 194 17.50 -2.01 -7.54
CA CYS A 194 17.64 -3.44 -7.23
C CYS A 194 18.54 -3.78 -6.03
N GLN A 195 19.09 -2.80 -5.30
CA GLN A 195 20.06 -3.06 -4.20
C GLN A 195 19.41 -3.35 -2.82
N GLY A 196 18.16 -3.82 -2.75
CA GLY A 196 17.50 -4.21 -1.50
C GLY A 196 17.05 -3.05 -0.59
N HIS A 197 17.22 -1.81 -1.03
CA HIS A 197 16.67 -0.59 -0.47
C HIS A 197 15.85 0.21 -1.50
N GLY A 198 15.77 -0.26 -2.74
CA GLY A 198 14.93 0.33 -3.78
C GLY A 198 13.55 -0.31 -3.76
N HIS A 199 13.32 -1.23 -4.69
CA HIS A 199 12.03 -1.87 -4.91
C HIS A 199 12.15 -3.38 -5.06
N LEU A 200 11.04 -4.08 -4.88
CA LEU A 200 10.95 -5.52 -5.01
C LEU A 200 10.74 -5.90 -6.49
N SER A 201 11.59 -6.81 -7.01
CA SER A 201 11.37 -7.41 -8.32
C SER A 201 10.18 -8.38 -8.31
N ASN A 202 9.70 -8.75 -9.50
CA ASN A 202 8.68 -9.79 -9.65
C ASN A 202 9.12 -11.12 -9.02
N ASP A 203 10.40 -11.49 -9.18
CA ASP A 203 10.96 -12.73 -8.62
C ASP A 203 11.06 -12.69 -7.10
N GLU A 204 11.50 -11.58 -6.52
CA GLU A 204 11.55 -11.38 -5.07
C GLU A 204 10.14 -11.36 -4.46
N CYS A 205 9.18 -10.74 -5.13
CA CYS A 205 7.77 -10.82 -4.77
C CYS A 205 7.27 -12.26 -4.81
N ALA A 206 7.60 -13.02 -5.85
CA ALA A 206 7.25 -14.45 -5.97
C ALA A 206 7.88 -15.30 -4.84
N VAL A 207 9.14 -15.03 -4.47
CA VAL A 207 9.79 -15.65 -3.30
C VAL A 207 9.05 -15.30 -2.02
N ALA A 208 8.69 -14.03 -1.83
CA ALA A 208 7.93 -13.57 -0.66
C ALA A 208 6.57 -14.29 -0.54
N ILE A 209 5.83 -14.40 -1.65
CA ILE A 209 4.55 -15.10 -1.70
C ILE A 209 4.69 -16.55 -1.22
N ARG A 210 5.71 -17.29 -1.67
CA ARG A 210 5.96 -18.66 -1.19
C ARG A 210 6.28 -18.74 0.30
N ARG A 211 6.92 -17.69 0.87
CA ARG A 211 7.28 -17.65 2.29
C ARG A 211 6.08 -17.43 3.21
N PHE A 212 5.16 -16.57 2.79
CA PHE A 212 4.01 -16.21 3.64
C PHE A 212 2.71 -16.93 3.25
N TRP A 213 2.69 -17.67 2.16
CA TRP A 213 1.47 -18.35 1.74
C TRP A 213 0.97 -19.35 2.81
N HIS A 214 -0.33 -19.34 3.05
CA HIS A 214 -1.01 -20.28 3.92
C HIS A 214 -2.46 -20.49 3.43
N PRO A 215 -3.15 -21.61 3.83
CA PRO A 215 -4.49 -21.94 3.30
C PRO A 215 -5.58 -20.91 3.61
N GLY A 216 -5.38 -20.02 4.58
CA GLY A 216 -6.32 -18.95 4.92
C GLY A 216 -6.19 -17.69 4.06
N LEU A 217 -5.12 -17.55 3.28
CA LEU A 217 -4.89 -16.38 2.42
C LEU A 217 -5.85 -16.41 1.23
N LYS A 218 -6.70 -15.37 1.13
CA LYS A 218 -7.76 -15.27 0.12
C LYS A 218 -7.39 -14.37 -1.05
N ASN A 219 -6.66 -13.29 -0.78
CA ASN A 219 -6.36 -12.28 -1.80
C ASN A 219 -4.90 -11.86 -1.78
N ILE A 220 -4.31 -11.74 -2.96
CA ILE A 220 -3.01 -11.09 -3.19
C ILE A 220 -3.20 -10.01 -4.26
N PHE A 221 -2.86 -8.77 -3.91
CA PHE A 221 -2.85 -7.64 -4.83
C PHE A 221 -1.40 -7.19 -5.04
N LEU A 222 -0.93 -7.28 -6.28
CA LEU A 222 0.38 -6.79 -6.69
C LEU A 222 0.27 -5.29 -6.95
N CYS A 223 1.07 -4.49 -6.28
CA CYS A 223 0.99 -3.04 -6.33
C CYS A 223 2.30 -2.41 -6.82
N HIS A 224 2.29 -1.11 -7.04
CA HIS A 224 3.43 -0.26 -7.36
C HIS A 224 4.29 -0.76 -8.55
N LEU A 225 3.63 -1.22 -9.62
CA LEU A 225 4.31 -1.68 -10.83
C LEU A 225 4.99 -0.52 -11.56
N SER A 226 6.25 -0.70 -11.96
CA SER A 226 7.01 0.27 -12.77
C SER A 226 6.35 0.49 -14.14
N GLU A 227 6.40 1.72 -14.63
CA GLU A 227 5.87 2.08 -15.95
C GLU A 227 6.72 1.54 -17.09
N HIS A 228 8.03 1.54 -16.90
CA HIS A 228 8.98 1.24 -17.95
C HIS A 228 9.65 -0.13 -17.79
N ASN A 229 9.59 -0.71 -16.61
CA ASN A 229 10.33 -1.93 -16.29
C ASN A 229 9.42 -3.07 -15.81
N ASN A 230 8.12 -3.01 -16.06
CA ASN A 230 7.19 -4.09 -15.75
C ASN A 230 5.93 -4.05 -16.60
N THR A 231 5.23 -5.18 -16.65
CA THR A 231 3.85 -5.26 -17.12
C THR A 231 2.98 -5.99 -16.10
N PRO A 232 1.67 -5.73 -16.07
CA PRO A 232 0.74 -6.47 -15.21
C PRO A 232 0.81 -8.00 -15.43
N GLU A 233 1.05 -8.42 -16.66
CA GLU A 233 1.14 -9.84 -17.04
C GLU A 233 2.40 -10.49 -16.47
N LEU A 234 3.56 -9.82 -16.52
CA LEU A 234 4.82 -10.35 -15.98
C LEU A 234 4.72 -10.49 -14.46
N ALA A 235 4.27 -9.46 -13.77
CA ALA A 235 4.08 -9.49 -12.32
C ALA A 235 3.07 -10.61 -11.91
N TYR A 236 1.94 -10.69 -12.62
CA TYR A 236 0.93 -11.71 -12.36
C TYR A 236 1.47 -13.12 -12.57
N ASN A 237 2.20 -13.36 -13.68
CA ASN A 237 2.71 -14.69 -14.03
C ASN A 237 3.78 -15.16 -13.03
N ALA A 238 4.66 -14.28 -12.57
CA ALA A 238 5.65 -14.58 -11.53
C ALA A 238 4.96 -15.01 -10.22
N ALA A 239 4.00 -14.23 -9.74
CA ALA A 239 3.24 -14.53 -8.54
C ALA A 239 2.38 -15.81 -8.69
N LYS A 240 1.74 -16.01 -9.84
CA LYS A 240 0.98 -17.24 -10.14
C LYS A 240 1.87 -18.47 -10.13
N SER A 241 3.05 -18.39 -10.75
CA SER A 241 4.04 -19.48 -10.74
C SER A 241 4.48 -19.84 -9.31
N ALA A 242 4.66 -18.83 -8.45
CA ALA A 242 5.00 -19.05 -7.05
C ALA A 242 3.89 -19.82 -6.31
N LEU A 243 2.63 -19.43 -6.48
CA LEU A 243 1.47 -20.12 -5.90
C LEU A 243 1.36 -21.56 -6.40
N THR A 244 1.47 -21.76 -7.71
CA THR A 244 1.44 -23.11 -8.33
C THR A 244 2.55 -24.00 -7.77
N SER A 245 3.77 -23.47 -7.63
CA SER A 245 4.92 -24.20 -7.05
C SER A 245 4.71 -24.54 -5.57
N ALA A 246 3.89 -23.80 -4.87
CA ALA A 246 3.46 -24.08 -3.50
C ALA A 246 2.25 -25.02 -3.42
N GLY A 247 1.81 -25.60 -4.55
CA GLY A 247 0.68 -26.53 -4.62
C GLY A 247 -0.70 -25.86 -4.59
N VAL A 248 -0.77 -24.56 -4.83
CA VAL A 248 -2.03 -23.80 -4.82
C VAL A 248 -2.71 -23.92 -6.18
N GLY A 249 -3.92 -24.46 -6.19
CA GLY A 249 -4.73 -24.59 -7.40
C GLY A 249 -5.23 -23.25 -7.94
N ASP A 250 -5.55 -23.20 -9.23
CA ASP A 250 -6.14 -22.03 -9.86
C ASP A 250 -7.46 -21.60 -9.16
N GLY A 251 -7.58 -20.30 -8.88
CA GLY A 251 -8.78 -19.72 -8.28
C GLY A 251 -8.89 -19.88 -6.75
N VAL A 252 -7.96 -20.56 -6.08
CA VAL A 252 -7.91 -20.66 -4.61
C VAL A 252 -7.59 -19.30 -4.00
N VAL A 253 -6.67 -18.55 -4.60
CA VAL A 253 -6.30 -17.18 -4.20
C VAL A 253 -6.73 -16.22 -5.31
N ASN A 254 -7.42 -15.14 -4.96
CA ASN A 254 -7.72 -14.05 -5.86
C ASN A 254 -6.46 -13.20 -6.07
N LEU A 255 -5.67 -13.54 -7.09
CA LEU A 255 -4.46 -12.82 -7.46
C LEU A 255 -4.77 -11.73 -8.49
N ARG A 256 -4.33 -10.49 -8.26
CA ARG A 256 -4.53 -9.36 -9.18
C ARG A 256 -3.33 -8.42 -9.18
N ALA A 257 -2.94 -7.94 -10.35
CA ALA A 257 -2.07 -6.77 -10.49
C ALA A 257 -2.94 -5.51 -10.47
N LEU A 258 -2.65 -4.57 -9.58
CA LEU A 258 -3.39 -3.31 -9.45
C LEU A 258 -3.02 -2.34 -10.58
N PRO A 259 -3.98 -1.60 -11.14
CA PRO A 259 -3.71 -0.58 -12.13
C PRO A 259 -2.84 0.56 -11.56
N ARG A 260 -1.88 1.04 -12.34
CA ARG A 260 -0.98 2.12 -11.90
C ARG A 260 -1.67 3.47 -11.80
N GLN A 261 -2.40 3.87 -12.83
CA GLN A 261 -2.95 5.22 -12.96
C GLN A 261 -4.48 5.28 -12.85
N THR A 262 -5.18 4.22 -13.14
CA THR A 262 -6.64 4.16 -13.04
C THR A 262 -7.07 3.51 -11.73
N PRO A 263 -8.25 3.86 -11.19
CA PRO A 263 -8.75 3.15 -10.02
C PRO A 263 -9.06 1.69 -10.35
N SER A 264 -8.84 0.81 -9.39
CA SER A 264 -9.33 -0.56 -9.46
C SER A 264 -10.86 -0.60 -9.23
N PRO A 265 -11.53 -1.70 -9.55
CA PRO A 265 -12.84 -1.95 -8.96
C PRO A 265 -12.79 -1.92 -7.43
N MET A 266 -13.96 -1.73 -6.80
CA MET A 266 -14.11 -1.96 -5.36
C MET A 266 -14.15 -3.47 -5.12
N PHE A 267 -13.11 -4.02 -4.48
CA PHE A 267 -13.06 -5.43 -4.12
C PHE A 267 -13.80 -5.65 -2.80
N MET A 268 -14.61 -6.69 -2.76
CA MET A 268 -15.21 -7.24 -1.54
C MET A 268 -14.29 -8.34 -1.03
N LEU A 269 -13.77 -8.20 0.16
CA LEU A 269 -12.77 -9.09 0.75
C LEU A 269 -13.39 -10.03 1.79
#